data_b1b0a069de0d0179820d2731cf315bca
#
_entry.id   b1b0a069de0d0179820d2731cf315bca
#
_cell.length_a   1.000
_cell.length_b   1.000
_cell.length_c   1.000
_cell.angle_alpha   90.00
_cell.angle_beta   90.00
_cell.angle_gamma   90.00
#
_symmetry.space_group_name_H-M   'P 1'
#
loop_
_entity.id
_entity.type
_entity.pdbx_description
1 polymer ?
#
loop_
_entity_poly.entity_id
_entity_poly.type
_entity_poly.pdbx_seq_one_letter_code
_entity_poly.pdbx_strand_id
1 'polypeptide(L)'
;MYHTGFGSVHKLANRVAKKAKLNLGQQRRVQANRERRLQKDHTTVVDDTLFGPAIEGVVISRFGQHADVEAVDGTIHRSNLRRSSINSLVCGDKVVWRPGLNAATAGVIEAVHPRHSVLTRPDFYDGVKPIAANIDQIVIVSAVMPEFSTNIVDRYLVAAEDVEIAPLIVLNKVDMLDEAARIRVEGQLAAYRKLGYPVILVSCESGERLDELKPALTDKISLFVGQSGVGQSSL
;
A
#
# COMPACT_ATOMS: atom_id res chain seq x y z
N MET A 1 -14.32 0.55 3.43
CA MET A 1 -14.49 1.93 2.90
C MET A 1 -13.80 2.88 3.86
N TYR A 2 -12.51 3.16 3.66
CA TYR A 2 -11.77 4.12 4.49
C TYR A 2 -11.24 5.23 3.60
N HIS A 3 -11.88 6.41 3.69
CA HIS A 3 -11.35 7.65 3.16
C HIS A 3 -10.12 8.04 3.99
N THR A 4 -8.93 7.70 3.53
CA THR A 4 -7.73 8.41 3.95
C THR A 4 -7.62 9.66 3.08
N GLY A 5 -8.12 10.79 3.61
CA GLY A 5 -7.90 12.08 3.01
C GLY A 5 -6.39 12.34 2.91
N PHE A 6 -5.82 12.19 1.73
CA PHE A 6 -4.48 12.63 1.39
C PHE A 6 -4.47 14.16 1.30
N GLY A 7 -4.49 14.79 2.46
CA GLY A 7 -4.18 16.21 2.59
C GLY A 7 -2.72 16.43 2.28
N SER A 8 -2.46 17.04 1.13
CA SER A 8 -1.23 17.74 0.79
C SER A 8 0.02 16.91 0.56
N VAL A 9 0.16 16.38 -0.65
CA VAL A 9 1.45 15.91 -1.23
C VAL A 9 2.48 17.06 -1.32
N HIS A 10 2.06 18.30 -1.08
CA HIS A 10 2.90 19.50 -1.15
C HIS A 10 3.99 19.61 -0.08
N LYS A 11 4.05 18.68 0.90
CA LYS A 11 5.09 18.69 1.96
C LYS A 11 6.13 17.56 1.84
N LEU A 12 6.03 16.68 0.85
CA LEU A 12 6.96 15.56 0.69
C LEU A 12 8.29 15.92 0.03
N ALA A 13 8.37 17.04 -0.69
CA ALA A 13 9.55 17.38 -1.51
C ALA A 13 10.65 18.14 -0.76
N ASN A 14 10.54 18.47 0.51
CA ASN A 14 11.60 19.21 1.19
C ASN A 14 11.71 18.84 2.68
N ARG A 15 12.49 17.81 2.98
CA ARG A 15 13.35 17.71 4.16
C ARG A 15 14.03 16.33 4.22
N VAL A 16 15.22 16.23 3.65
CA VAL A 16 16.24 15.32 4.18
C VAL A 16 16.55 15.82 5.60
N ALA A 17 15.80 15.35 6.58
CA ALA A 17 16.05 15.67 7.96
C ALA A 17 17.34 14.97 8.37
N LYS A 18 18.42 15.74 8.61
CA LYS A 18 19.60 15.25 9.34
C LYS A 18 19.11 14.50 10.57
N LYS A 19 19.45 13.20 10.67
CA LYS A 19 19.20 12.38 11.86
C LYS A 19 19.75 13.11 13.07
N ALA A 20 18.90 13.69 13.90
CA ALA A 20 19.29 14.21 15.19
C ALA A 20 19.80 13.02 16.02
N LYS A 21 21.09 12.99 16.35
CA LYS A 21 21.66 11.97 17.24
C LYS A 21 20.97 12.11 18.59
N LEU A 22 20.29 11.04 18.99
CA LEU A 22 19.69 10.94 20.33
C LEU A 22 20.77 11.20 21.39
N ASN A 23 20.47 12.04 22.37
CA ASN A 23 21.31 12.28 23.52
C ASN A 23 21.51 10.98 24.32
N LEU A 24 22.67 10.78 24.92
CA LEU A 24 23.04 9.57 25.69
C LEU A 24 21.96 9.15 26.73
N GLY A 25 21.28 10.12 27.34
CA GLY A 25 20.15 9.85 28.25
C GLY A 25 18.91 9.29 27.56
N GLN A 26 18.62 9.74 26.34
CA GLN A 26 17.53 9.22 25.51
C GLN A 26 17.84 7.81 25.00
N GLN A 27 19.09 7.57 24.61
CA GLN A 27 19.54 6.22 24.21
C GLN A 27 19.43 5.22 25.35
N ARG A 28 19.85 5.58 26.58
CA ARG A 28 19.70 4.74 27.78
C ARG A 28 18.24 4.47 28.13
N ARG A 29 17.35 5.46 28.02
CA ARG A 29 15.90 5.25 28.23
C ARG A 29 15.27 4.34 27.18
N VAL A 30 15.64 4.49 25.91
CA VAL A 30 15.18 3.60 24.82
C VAL A 30 15.69 2.18 25.06
N GLN A 31 16.95 2.01 25.46
CA GLN A 31 17.53 0.71 25.73
C GLN A 31 16.92 0.05 26.98
N ALA A 32 16.74 0.78 28.09
CA ALA A 32 16.08 0.28 29.28
C ALA A 32 14.60 -0.09 29.05
N ASN A 33 13.89 0.69 28.22
CA ASN A 33 12.52 0.35 27.80
C ASN A 33 12.49 -0.89 26.89
N ARG A 34 13.50 -1.08 26.04
CA ARG A 34 13.66 -2.25 25.18
C ARG A 34 13.94 -3.51 26.02
N GLU A 35 14.84 -3.41 26.99
CA GLU A 35 15.14 -4.51 27.92
C GLU A 35 13.95 -4.89 28.82
N ARG A 36 13.21 -3.90 29.34
CA ARG A 36 11.96 -4.15 30.08
C ARG A 36 10.87 -4.79 29.22
N ARG A 37 10.81 -4.46 27.94
CA ARG A 37 9.89 -5.09 26.98
C ARG A 37 10.30 -6.53 26.69
N LEU A 38 11.60 -6.81 26.50
CA LEU A 38 12.13 -8.16 26.30
C LEU A 38 11.90 -9.06 27.52
N GLN A 39 11.98 -8.54 28.75
CA GLN A 39 11.68 -9.30 29.98
C GLN A 39 10.17 -9.53 30.19
N LYS A 40 9.30 -8.73 29.61
CA LYS A 40 7.83 -8.90 29.69
C LYS A 40 7.27 -9.87 28.62
N ASP A 41 8.05 -10.23 27.61
CA ASP A 41 7.60 -11.07 26.48
C ASP A 41 7.61 -12.58 26.77
N HIS A 42 7.91 -13.01 28.01
CA HIS A 42 8.01 -14.42 28.35
C HIS A 42 6.71 -15.10 28.82
N THR A 43 5.53 -14.45 28.74
CA THR A 43 4.30 -15.08 29.27
C THR A 43 3.06 -14.81 28.42
N THR A 44 3.03 -15.34 27.21
CA THR A 44 1.79 -15.85 26.63
C THR A 44 2.18 -17.13 25.90
N VAL A 45 2.06 -18.27 26.56
CA VAL A 45 2.08 -19.58 25.92
C VAL A 45 0.89 -19.59 24.99
N VAL A 46 1.14 -19.37 23.71
CA VAL A 46 0.13 -19.59 22.67
C VAL A 46 -0.03 -21.10 22.60
N ASP A 47 -1.22 -21.58 22.88
CA ASP A 47 -1.51 -23.01 22.77
C ASP A 47 -1.40 -23.41 21.30
N ASP A 48 -0.28 -24.00 20.94
CA ASP A 48 0.06 -24.41 19.57
C ASP A 48 -0.96 -25.41 18.99
N THR A 49 -1.76 -26.04 19.83
CA THR A 49 -2.81 -27.00 19.41
C THR A 49 -4.01 -26.29 18.74
N LEU A 50 -4.12 -24.97 18.87
CA LEU A 50 -5.22 -24.18 18.27
C LEU A 50 -4.93 -23.69 16.86
N PHE A 51 -3.70 -23.87 16.37
CA PHE A 51 -3.25 -23.33 15.09
C PHE A 51 -2.80 -24.41 14.11
N GLY A 52 -3.05 -24.17 12.83
CA GLY A 52 -2.56 -24.98 11.72
C GLY A 52 -1.05 -24.79 11.48
N PRO A 53 -0.50 -25.37 10.42
CA PRO A 53 0.90 -25.19 10.04
C PRO A 53 1.17 -23.72 9.67
N ALA A 54 2.45 -23.31 9.82
CA ALA A 54 2.89 -22.01 9.35
C ALA A 54 2.88 -21.96 7.82
N ILE A 55 2.26 -20.93 7.26
CA ILE A 55 2.14 -20.71 5.82
C ILE A 55 2.45 -19.26 5.48
N GLU A 56 2.74 -19.00 4.20
CA GLU A 56 2.98 -17.65 3.67
C GLU A 56 1.68 -16.91 3.42
N GLY A 57 1.74 -15.56 3.53
CA GLY A 57 0.61 -14.70 3.22
C GLY A 57 1.04 -13.25 3.08
N VAL A 58 0.09 -12.40 2.65
CA VAL A 58 0.27 -10.96 2.49
C VAL A 58 -0.74 -10.21 3.35
N VAL A 59 -0.29 -9.20 4.07
CA VAL A 59 -1.16 -8.33 4.86
C VAL A 59 -1.92 -7.38 3.93
N ILE A 60 -3.23 -7.52 3.85
CA ILE A 60 -4.10 -6.66 3.02
C ILE A 60 -4.73 -5.52 3.81
N SER A 61 -4.94 -5.71 5.12
CA SER A 61 -5.43 -4.64 5.98
C SER A 61 -4.98 -4.82 7.43
N ARG A 62 -4.95 -3.72 8.19
CA ARG A 62 -4.55 -3.72 9.60
C ARG A 62 -5.51 -2.90 10.45
N PHE A 63 -5.92 -3.48 11.59
CA PHE A 63 -6.86 -2.88 12.55
C PHE A 63 -6.33 -3.03 13.99
N GLY A 64 -5.54 -2.09 14.44
CA GLY A 64 -4.97 -2.14 15.79
C GLY A 64 -4.06 -3.35 16.00
N GLN A 65 -4.54 -4.35 16.76
CA GLN A 65 -3.83 -5.60 17.06
C GLN A 65 -4.20 -6.76 16.12
N HIS A 66 -5.04 -6.51 15.12
CA HIS A 66 -5.46 -7.49 14.14
C HIS A 66 -5.01 -7.07 12.74
N ALA A 67 -4.83 -8.05 11.88
CA ALA A 67 -4.61 -7.86 10.45
C ALA A 67 -5.40 -8.90 9.67
N ASP A 68 -5.84 -8.53 8.48
CA ASP A 68 -6.35 -9.48 7.52
C ASP A 68 -5.20 -9.91 6.61
N VAL A 69 -4.96 -11.20 6.55
CA VAL A 69 -3.90 -11.84 5.77
C VAL A 69 -4.53 -12.61 4.65
N GLU A 70 -4.10 -12.34 3.43
CA GLU A 70 -4.44 -13.11 2.25
C GLU A 70 -3.47 -14.28 2.13
N ALA A 71 -4.00 -15.50 2.09
CA ALA A 71 -3.25 -16.72 1.84
C ALA A 71 -2.96 -16.89 0.34
N VAL A 72 -2.08 -17.84 0.01
CA VAL A 72 -1.69 -18.12 -1.40
C VAL A 72 -2.88 -18.55 -2.28
N ASP A 73 -3.92 -19.11 -1.70
CA ASP A 73 -5.16 -19.50 -2.38
C ASP A 73 -6.17 -18.34 -2.58
N GLY A 74 -5.81 -17.12 -2.16
CA GLY A 74 -6.66 -15.92 -2.21
C GLY A 74 -7.69 -15.83 -1.08
N THR A 75 -7.69 -16.75 -0.12
CA THR A 75 -8.59 -16.66 1.05
C THR A 75 -8.07 -15.64 2.06
N ILE A 76 -9.00 -14.88 2.67
CA ILE A 76 -8.67 -13.82 3.63
C ILE A 76 -8.95 -14.31 5.05
N HIS A 77 -7.96 -14.21 5.90
CA HIS A 77 -8.03 -14.66 7.29
C HIS A 77 -7.71 -13.55 8.28
N ARG A 78 -8.59 -13.34 9.26
CA ARG A 78 -8.30 -12.47 10.39
C ARG A 78 -7.25 -13.08 11.27
N SER A 79 -6.17 -12.35 11.53
CA SER A 79 -5.03 -12.82 12.32
C SER A 79 -4.65 -11.81 13.40
N ASN A 80 -4.20 -12.33 14.53
CA ASN A 80 -3.65 -11.55 15.64
C ASN A 80 -2.16 -11.28 15.42
N LEU A 81 -1.69 -10.14 15.89
CA LEU A 81 -0.28 -9.81 15.88
C LEU A 81 0.36 -10.28 17.20
N ARG A 82 1.48 -11.00 17.14
CA ARG A 82 2.34 -11.16 18.33
C ARG A 82 2.92 -9.80 18.72
N ARG A 83 3.02 -9.53 20.02
CA ARG A 83 3.43 -8.21 20.56
C ARG A 83 4.77 -7.70 20.03
N SER A 84 5.70 -8.59 19.66
CA SER A 84 7.00 -8.23 19.08
C SER A 84 6.90 -7.61 17.67
N SER A 85 5.85 -7.93 16.93
CA SER A 85 5.63 -7.48 15.53
C SER A 85 4.70 -6.27 15.39
N ILE A 86 4.08 -5.82 16.50
CA ILE A 86 2.93 -4.89 16.49
C ILE A 86 3.28 -3.50 15.94
N ASN A 87 4.49 -3.01 16.14
CA ASN A 87 4.76 -1.58 15.91
C ASN A 87 5.07 -1.20 14.46
N SER A 88 5.28 -2.14 13.56
CA SER A 88 5.72 -1.84 12.20
C SER A 88 4.94 -2.52 11.08
N LEU A 89 3.99 -3.42 11.38
CA LEU A 89 3.24 -4.14 10.34
C LEU A 89 2.35 -3.16 9.55
N VAL A 90 2.39 -3.26 8.22
CA VAL A 90 1.59 -2.45 7.30
C VAL A 90 1.03 -3.30 6.15
N CYS A 91 0.09 -2.74 5.39
CA CYS A 91 -0.41 -3.40 4.19
C CYS A 91 0.73 -3.65 3.20
N GLY A 92 0.72 -4.81 2.54
CA GLY A 92 1.77 -5.26 1.63
C GLY A 92 2.91 -6.05 2.32
N ASP A 93 2.93 -6.13 3.67
CA ASP A 93 3.92 -6.98 4.33
C ASP A 93 3.70 -8.46 3.99
N LYS A 94 4.77 -9.12 3.55
CA LYS A 94 4.82 -10.57 3.41
C LYS A 94 5.09 -11.18 4.77
N VAL A 95 4.28 -12.15 5.17
CA VAL A 95 4.30 -12.69 6.54
C VAL A 95 4.25 -14.22 6.55
N VAL A 96 4.89 -14.80 7.57
CA VAL A 96 4.64 -16.17 7.98
C VAL A 96 3.56 -16.14 9.06
N TRP A 97 2.48 -16.85 8.85
CA TRP A 97 1.34 -16.87 9.77
C TRP A 97 0.73 -18.27 9.89
N ARG A 98 -0.03 -18.51 10.95
CA ARG A 98 -0.72 -19.78 11.17
C ARG A 98 -2.23 -19.52 11.24
N PRO A 99 -3.06 -20.21 10.43
CA PRO A 99 -4.50 -20.12 10.52
C PRO A 99 -5.01 -20.74 11.83
N GLY A 100 -6.08 -20.22 12.37
CA GLY A 100 -6.81 -20.89 13.44
C GLY A 100 -7.48 -22.18 12.93
N LEU A 101 -7.45 -23.25 13.72
CA LEU A 101 -8.03 -24.55 13.33
C LEU A 101 -9.58 -24.56 13.31
N ASN A 102 -10.21 -23.52 13.83
CA ASN A 102 -11.66 -23.37 13.79
C ASN A 102 -12.04 -21.91 13.50
N ALA A 103 -13.29 -21.69 13.06
CA ALA A 103 -13.79 -20.35 12.68
C ALA A 103 -13.81 -19.33 13.82
N ALA A 104 -13.77 -19.77 15.10
CA ALA A 104 -13.74 -18.87 16.25
C ALA A 104 -12.31 -18.43 16.63
N THR A 105 -11.28 -19.11 16.10
CA THR A 105 -9.89 -18.83 16.40
C THR A 105 -9.28 -17.99 15.29
N ALA A 106 -8.99 -16.72 15.57
CA ALA A 106 -8.23 -15.87 14.65
C ALA A 106 -6.81 -16.45 14.47
N GLY A 107 -6.26 -16.36 13.26
CA GLY A 107 -4.88 -16.76 12.99
C GLY A 107 -3.86 -15.95 13.79
N VAL A 108 -2.60 -16.31 13.70
CA VAL A 108 -1.50 -15.60 14.36
C VAL A 108 -0.34 -15.34 13.40
N ILE A 109 0.10 -14.08 13.31
CA ILE A 109 1.28 -13.70 12.53
C ILE A 109 2.52 -13.94 13.39
N GLU A 110 3.44 -14.78 12.89
CA GLU A 110 4.66 -15.19 13.58
C GLU A 110 5.87 -14.36 13.19
N ALA A 111 6.02 -14.07 11.88
CA ALA A 111 7.16 -13.34 11.36
C ALA A 111 6.75 -12.43 10.19
N VAL A 112 7.56 -11.40 9.97
CA VAL A 112 7.44 -10.47 8.83
C VAL A 112 8.73 -10.58 8.02
N HIS A 113 8.60 -10.82 6.72
CA HIS A 113 9.73 -10.87 5.80
C HIS A 113 10.39 -9.50 5.60
N PRO A 114 11.66 -9.47 5.18
CA PRO A 114 12.32 -8.24 4.75
C PRO A 114 11.52 -7.56 3.62
N ARG A 115 11.37 -6.24 3.72
CA ARG A 115 10.69 -5.42 2.73
C ARG A 115 11.63 -5.03 1.61
N HIS A 116 11.19 -5.07 0.35
CA HIS A 116 11.95 -4.52 -0.77
C HIS A 116 11.64 -3.04 -1.01
N SER A 117 10.44 -2.57 -0.63
CA SER A 117 10.04 -1.17 -0.69
C SER A 117 9.21 -0.79 0.54
N VAL A 118 9.27 0.47 0.95
CA VAL A 118 8.49 1.00 2.07
C VAL A 118 8.00 2.40 1.74
N LEU A 119 6.69 2.57 1.65
CA LEU A 119 6.08 3.88 1.57
C LEU A 119 5.89 4.44 2.99
N THR A 120 6.39 5.64 3.22
CA THR A 120 6.36 6.27 4.54
C THR A 120 5.64 7.61 4.52
N ARG A 121 5.14 8.01 5.67
CA ARG A 121 4.65 9.38 5.90
C ARG A 121 5.36 10.02 7.09
N PRO A 122 5.49 11.35 7.13
CA PRO A 122 5.93 12.04 8.34
C PRO A 122 5.01 11.72 9.51
N ASP A 123 5.59 11.42 10.67
CA ASP A 123 4.87 11.27 11.93
C ASP A 123 5.29 12.38 12.89
N PHE A 124 4.35 12.93 13.66
CA PHE A 124 4.59 14.06 14.54
C PHE A 124 5.46 13.69 15.74
N TYR A 125 5.44 12.41 16.16
CA TYR A 125 6.15 11.93 17.35
C TYR A 125 7.39 11.09 17.05
N ASP A 126 7.37 10.28 15.99
CA ASP A 126 8.40 9.28 15.69
C ASP A 126 9.17 9.53 14.38
N GLY A 127 9.04 10.71 13.79
CA GLY A 127 9.76 11.12 12.59
C GLY A 127 9.15 10.59 11.30
N VAL A 128 9.19 9.28 11.02
CA VAL A 128 8.66 8.69 9.77
C VAL A 128 7.96 7.37 10.08
N LYS A 129 6.70 7.25 9.66
CA LYS A 129 5.89 6.06 9.87
C LYS A 129 5.63 5.32 8.56
N PRO A 130 5.89 4.02 8.46
CA PRO A 130 5.51 3.23 7.31
C PRO A 130 3.98 3.14 7.19
N ILE A 131 3.48 3.23 5.97
CA ILE A 131 2.04 3.13 5.63
C ILE A 131 1.73 1.96 4.70
N ALA A 132 2.70 1.56 3.86
CA ALA A 132 2.62 0.39 3.01
C ALA A 132 4.02 -0.16 2.73
N ALA A 133 4.11 -1.43 2.37
CA ALA A 133 5.37 -2.11 2.06
C ALA A 133 5.22 -2.98 0.82
N ASN A 134 6.36 -3.32 0.21
CA ASN A 134 6.44 -4.23 -0.93
C ASN A 134 5.55 -3.80 -2.11
N ILE A 135 5.43 -2.48 -2.35
CA ILE A 135 4.66 -1.94 -3.46
C ILE A 135 5.46 -2.16 -4.74
N ASP A 136 4.86 -2.87 -5.69
CA ASP A 136 5.46 -3.19 -6.98
C ASP A 136 5.15 -2.14 -8.04
N GLN A 137 3.99 -1.45 -7.91
CA GLN A 137 3.61 -0.39 -8.84
C GLN A 137 2.67 0.64 -8.23
N ILE A 138 2.71 1.86 -8.78
CA ILE A 138 1.78 2.94 -8.47
C ILE A 138 0.82 3.11 -9.66
N VAL A 139 -0.46 2.83 -9.44
CA VAL A 139 -1.52 3.01 -10.44
C VAL A 139 -2.08 4.43 -10.30
N ILE A 140 -1.73 5.30 -11.25
CA ILE A 140 -2.17 6.69 -11.30
C ILE A 140 -3.51 6.73 -12.02
N VAL A 141 -4.60 6.78 -11.24
CA VAL A 141 -5.95 6.81 -11.79
C VAL A 141 -6.37 8.25 -12.04
N SER A 142 -6.71 8.54 -13.28
CA SER A 142 -7.38 9.76 -13.71
C SER A 142 -8.70 9.40 -14.38
N ALA A 143 -9.51 10.40 -14.70
CA ALA A 143 -10.77 10.18 -15.39
C ALA A 143 -11.03 11.28 -16.39
N VAL A 144 -12.02 11.05 -17.24
CA VAL A 144 -12.57 12.06 -18.14
C VAL A 144 -13.38 13.10 -17.34
N MET A 145 -14.05 12.65 -16.28
CA MET A 145 -14.81 13.48 -15.35
C MET A 145 -14.47 13.08 -13.90
N PRO A 146 -13.87 13.93 -13.06
CA PRO A 146 -13.46 15.32 -13.32
C PRO A 146 -12.44 15.43 -14.47
N GLU A 147 -12.36 16.61 -15.12
CA GLU A 147 -11.55 16.84 -16.31
C GLU A 147 -10.11 16.32 -16.15
N PHE A 148 -9.63 15.61 -17.18
CA PHE A 148 -8.28 15.08 -17.23
C PHE A 148 -7.23 16.18 -17.12
N SER A 149 -6.33 16.06 -16.16
CA SER A 149 -5.28 17.04 -15.90
C SER A 149 -3.90 16.38 -15.94
N THR A 150 -3.11 16.76 -16.93
CA THR A 150 -1.70 16.35 -17.04
C THR A 150 -0.88 16.75 -15.82
N ASN A 151 -1.13 17.95 -15.26
CA ASN A 151 -0.42 18.42 -14.07
C ASN A 151 -0.54 17.49 -12.86
N ILE A 152 -1.66 16.79 -12.74
CA ILE A 152 -1.89 15.85 -11.64
C ILE A 152 -1.17 14.54 -11.91
N VAL A 153 -1.25 14.04 -13.14
CA VAL A 153 -0.52 12.86 -13.58
C VAL A 153 0.99 13.09 -13.39
N ASP A 154 1.52 14.23 -13.83
CA ASP A 154 2.94 14.58 -13.72
C ASP A 154 3.42 14.59 -12.27
N ARG A 155 2.61 15.11 -11.34
CA ARG A 155 2.94 15.10 -9.90
C ARG A 155 3.07 13.68 -9.35
N TYR A 156 2.17 12.79 -9.74
CA TYR A 156 2.24 11.40 -9.30
C TYR A 156 3.38 10.65 -9.97
N LEU A 157 3.69 10.94 -11.24
CA LEU A 157 4.84 10.38 -11.93
C LEU A 157 6.15 10.78 -11.25
N VAL A 158 6.34 12.07 -10.96
CA VAL A 158 7.52 12.55 -10.22
C VAL A 158 7.63 11.87 -8.85
N ALA A 159 6.51 11.69 -8.15
CA ALA A 159 6.52 11.01 -6.86
C ALA A 159 6.84 9.51 -6.98
N ALA A 160 6.41 8.84 -8.05
CA ALA A 160 6.70 7.44 -8.32
C ALA A 160 8.19 7.24 -8.66
N GLU A 161 8.75 8.11 -9.50
CA GLU A 161 10.17 8.12 -9.84
C GLU A 161 11.07 8.40 -8.61
N ASP A 162 10.67 9.34 -7.73
CA ASP A 162 11.42 9.67 -6.50
C ASP A 162 11.53 8.47 -5.54
N VAL A 163 10.53 7.58 -5.54
CA VAL A 163 10.53 6.36 -4.72
C VAL A 163 10.93 5.09 -5.50
N GLU A 164 11.34 5.24 -6.75
CA GLU A 164 11.76 4.14 -7.65
C GLU A 164 10.71 3.02 -7.78
N ILE A 165 9.41 3.37 -7.82
CA ILE A 165 8.31 2.43 -8.00
C ILE A 165 7.69 2.65 -9.39
N ALA A 166 7.55 1.58 -10.17
CA ALA A 166 7.01 1.63 -11.53
C ALA A 166 5.60 2.23 -11.58
N PRO A 167 5.35 3.29 -12.37
CA PRO A 167 4.02 3.86 -12.54
C PRO A 167 3.23 3.17 -13.64
N LEU A 168 1.91 3.12 -13.48
CA LEU A 168 0.92 2.76 -14.50
C LEU A 168 -0.15 3.86 -14.55
N ILE A 169 -0.35 4.47 -15.70
CA ILE A 169 -1.39 5.49 -15.89
C ILE A 169 -2.67 4.81 -16.35
N VAL A 170 -3.77 5.05 -15.62
CA VAL A 170 -5.10 4.55 -15.97
C VAL A 170 -6.05 5.72 -16.14
N LEU A 171 -6.63 5.87 -17.33
CA LEU A 171 -7.70 6.83 -17.59
C LEU A 171 -9.04 6.11 -17.59
N ASN A 172 -9.87 6.39 -16.60
CA ASN A 172 -11.19 5.80 -16.41
C ASN A 172 -12.32 6.66 -16.99
N LYS A 173 -13.51 6.09 -17.12
CA LYS A 173 -14.75 6.69 -17.63
C LYS A 173 -14.66 7.11 -19.11
N VAL A 174 -13.93 6.34 -19.90
CA VAL A 174 -13.75 6.65 -21.34
C VAL A 174 -15.03 6.49 -22.16
N ASP A 175 -16.04 5.82 -21.61
CA ASP A 175 -17.41 5.75 -22.14
C ASP A 175 -18.07 7.13 -22.28
N MET A 176 -17.62 8.13 -21.51
CA MET A 176 -18.12 9.51 -21.56
C MET A 176 -17.48 10.36 -22.67
N LEU A 177 -16.50 9.85 -23.40
CA LEU A 177 -15.81 10.56 -24.47
C LEU A 177 -16.58 10.48 -25.78
N ASP A 178 -16.85 11.63 -26.39
CA ASP A 178 -17.13 11.68 -27.81
C ASP A 178 -15.85 11.50 -28.64
N GLU A 179 -15.99 11.32 -29.95
CA GLU A 179 -14.85 11.08 -30.86
C GLU A 179 -13.81 12.21 -30.82
N ALA A 180 -14.25 13.49 -30.79
CA ALA A 180 -13.35 14.63 -30.77
C ALA A 180 -12.60 14.73 -29.42
N ALA A 181 -13.26 14.44 -28.28
CA ALA A 181 -12.63 14.40 -26.97
C ALA A 181 -11.66 13.21 -26.86
N ARG A 182 -12.00 12.06 -27.43
CA ARG A 182 -11.10 10.88 -27.46
C ARG A 182 -9.80 11.19 -28.18
N ILE A 183 -9.86 11.83 -29.35
CA ILE A 183 -8.66 12.23 -30.10
C ILE A 183 -7.79 13.20 -29.28
N ARG A 184 -8.40 14.19 -28.63
CA ARG A 184 -7.65 15.17 -27.78
C ARG A 184 -6.94 14.48 -26.62
N VAL A 185 -7.63 13.63 -25.89
CA VAL A 185 -7.09 12.91 -24.73
C VAL A 185 -6.01 11.92 -25.15
N GLU A 186 -6.21 11.19 -26.23
CA GLU A 186 -5.19 10.29 -26.80
C GLU A 186 -3.93 11.06 -27.20
N GLY A 187 -4.07 12.26 -27.77
CA GLY A 187 -2.94 13.14 -28.08
C GLY A 187 -2.15 13.55 -26.85
N GLN A 188 -2.82 13.85 -25.72
CA GLN A 188 -2.17 14.15 -24.46
C GLN A 188 -1.46 12.92 -23.87
N LEU A 189 -2.10 11.75 -23.90
CA LEU A 189 -1.55 10.50 -23.38
C LEU A 189 -0.39 9.95 -24.22
N ALA A 190 -0.34 10.30 -25.50
CA ALA A 190 0.76 9.91 -26.41
C ALA A 190 2.13 10.41 -25.92
N ALA A 191 2.18 11.55 -25.22
CA ALA A 191 3.41 12.07 -24.63
C ALA A 191 3.98 11.12 -23.58
N TYR A 192 3.12 10.60 -22.69
CA TYR A 192 3.52 9.66 -21.65
C TYR A 192 3.99 8.32 -22.23
N ARG A 193 3.28 7.80 -23.25
CA ARG A 193 3.71 6.57 -23.94
C ARG A 193 5.07 6.72 -24.62
N LYS A 194 5.37 7.90 -25.20
CA LYS A 194 6.69 8.21 -25.77
C LYS A 194 7.81 8.23 -24.74
N LEU A 195 7.49 8.60 -23.49
CA LEU A 195 8.42 8.56 -22.35
C LEU A 195 8.58 7.13 -21.78
N GLY A 196 7.83 6.15 -22.29
CA GLY A 196 7.90 4.77 -21.84
C GLY A 196 6.91 4.38 -20.75
N TYR A 197 6.03 5.31 -20.33
CA TYR A 197 5.01 5.00 -19.31
C TYR A 197 3.86 4.21 -19.91
N PRO A 198 3.46 3.09 -19.26
CA PRO A 198 2.29 2.34 -19.69
C PRO A 198 1.02 3.15 -19.40
N VAL A 199 0.11 3.18 -20.37
CA VAL A 199 -1.16 3.93 -20.31
C VAL A 199 -2.29 3.03 -20.77
N ILE A 200 -3.28 2.81 -19.92
CA ILE A 200 -4.49 2.05 -20.21
C ILE A 200 -5.72 2.96 -20.06
N LEU A 201 -6.60 2.92 -21.07
CA LEU A 201 -7.88 3.61 -21.05
C LEU A 201 -8.96 2.58 -20.72
N VAL A 202 -9.80 2.86 -19.74
CA VAL A 202 -10.82 1.92 -19.25
C VAL A 202 -12.16 2.60 -18.99
N SER A 203 -13.21 1.82 -18.97
CA SER A 203 -14.47 2.20 -18.35
C SER A 203 -14.97 1.08 -17.44
N CYS A 204 -15.12 1.39 -16.16
CA CYS A 204 -15.76 0.48 -15.21
C CYS A 204 -17.25 0.31 -15.48
N GLU A 205 -17.90 1.31 -16.09
CA GLU A 205 -19.33 1.29 -16.40
C GLU A 205 -19.64 0.37 -17.57
N SER A 206 -18.90 0.54 -18.68
CA SER A 206 -19.10 -0.27 -19.90
C SER A 206 -18.29 -1.58 -19.91
N GLY A 207 -17.32 -1.73 -19.04
CA GLY A 207 -16.37 -2.83 -19.05
C GLY A 207 -15.24 -2.68 -20.06
N GLU A 208 -15.15 -1.53 -20.78
CA GLU A 208 -14.16 -1.31 -21.85
C GLU A 208 -12.74 -1.48 -21.31
N ARG A 209 -11.97 -2.38 -21.94
CA ARG A 209 -10.54 -2.67 -21.70
C ARG A 209 -10.15 -3.03 -20.25
N LEU A 210 -11.09 -3.49 -19.44
CA LEU A 210 -10.77 -4.04 -18.11
C LEU A 210 -9.96 -5.35 -18.20
N ASP A 211 -10.09 -6.06 -19.30
CA ASP A 211 -9.30 -7.25 -19.65
C ASP A 211 -7.81 -6.93 -19.87
N GLU A 212 -7.45 -5.71 -20.28
CA GLU A 212 -6.06 -5.23 -20.36
C GLU A 212 -5.53 -4.80 -18.98
N LEU A 213 -6.39 -4.23 -18.12
CA LEU A 213 -5.98 -3.78 -16.78
C LEU A 213 -5.69 -4.95 -15.85
N LYS A 214 -6.50 -6.01 -15.88
CA LYS A 214 -6.33 -7.18 -15.00
C LYS A 214 -4.93 -7.79 -15.06
N PRO A 215 -4.38 -8.14 -16.25
CA PRO A 215 -3.01 -8.68 -16.34
C PRO A 215 -1.93 -7.70 -15.85
N ALA A 216 -2.15 -6.39 -16.03
CA ALA A 216 -1.22 -5.37 -15.55
C ALA A 216 -1.14 -5.28 -14.02
N LEU A 217 -2.17 -5.76 -13.31
CA LEU A 217 -2.26 -5.79 -11.84
C LEU A 217 -1.91 -7.15 -11.25
N THR A 218 -1.97 -8.23 -12.05
CA THR A 218 -1.76 -9.60 -11.57
C THR A 218 -0.37 -9.77 -10.97
N ASP A 219 -0.28 -10.48 -9.84
CA ASP A 219 0.95 -10.78 -9.10
C ASP A 219 1.73 -9.54 -8.62
N LYS A 220 1.04 -8.39 -8.48
CA LYS A 220 1.64 -7.13 -8.02
C LYS A 220 0.88 -6.52 -6.86
N ILE A 221 1.61 -6.03 -5.90
CA ILE A 221 1.06 -5.14 -4.86
C ILE A 221 0.98 -3.74 -5.46
N SER A 222 -0.23 -3.31 -5.79
CA SER A 222 -0.50 -2.05 -6.50
C SER A 222 -1.06 -0.99 -5.57
N LEU A 223 -0.44 0.20 -5.57
CA LEU A 223 -0.95 1.36 -4.87
C LEU A 223 -1.75 2.24 -5.84
N PHE A 224 -3.04 2.37 -5.61
CA PHE A 224 -3.89 3.27 -6.39
C PHE A 224 -3.84 4.68 -5.84
N VAL A 225 -3.51 5.64 -6.70
CA VAL A 225 -3.49 7.07 -6.39
C VAL A 225 -4.29 7.85 -7.44
N GLY A 226 -4.86 8.99 -7.06
CA GLY A 226 -5.64 9.82 -7.98
C GLY A 226 -6.54 10.81 -7.23
N GLN A 227 -7.28 11.61 -7.97
CA GLN A 227 -8.25 12.55 -7.41
C GLN A 227 -9.50 11.84 -6.88
N SER A 228 -10.26 12.55 -6.04
CA SER A 228 -11.60 12.09 -5.65
C SER A 228 -12.52 12.06 -6.87
N GLY A 229 -13.33 11.01 -6.97
CA GLY A 229 -14.33 10.87 -8.02
C GLY A 229 -13.84 10.30 -9.36
N VAL A 230 -12.57 9.91 -9.49
CA VAL A 230 -12.04 9.26 -10.70
C VAL A 230 -12.42 7.78 -10.85
N GLY A 231 -13.08 7.20 -9.83
CA GLY A 231 -13.55 5.81 -9.87
C GLY A 231 -12.54 4.79 -9.38
N GLN A 232 -11.59 5.16 -8.51
CA GLN A 232 -10.64 4.22 -7.90
C GLN A 232 -11.29 3.02 -7.21
N SER A 233 -12.42 3.25 -6.53
CA SER A 233 -13.15 2.18 -5.81
C SER A 233 -13.93 1.26 -6.74
N SER A 234 -14.02 1.57 -8.03
CA SER A 234 -14.74 0.79 -9.04
C SER A 234 -13.79 -0.05 -9.89
N LEU A 235 -12.49 0.30 -9.89
CA LEU A 235 -11.41 -0.47 -10.50
C LEU A 235 -10.95 -1.60 -9.59
#